data_1b4819232783e026c8a2ff90879b12d1
#
_entry.id   1b4819232783e026c8a2ff90879b12d1
#
_cell.length_a   1.000
_cell.length_b   1.000
_cell.length_c   1.000
_cell.angle_alpha   90.00
_cell.angle_beta   90.00
_cell.angle_gamma   90.00
#
_symmetry.space_group_name_H-M   'P 1'
#
loop_
_entity.id
_entity.type
_entity.pdbx_description
1 polymer ?
#
loop_
_entity_poly.entity_id
_entity_poly.type
_entity_poly.pdbx_seq_one_letter_code
_entity_poly.pdbx_strand_id
1 'polypeptide(L)'
;MKKHNFSAGPCILPQEVLQKASEAVLNFNQDNLSLIEISHRSKPFVAVMENARSLVLDLLGLKNKGYKALFLQGGASSQFLMTAYNLLNKKAAYLNTGTWSSKAIKEATLFGELVEVASSKNNNFNYIPKGYHIPSDADYFHCTSNNTIYGTQMKSFPETPIPTVCDMSSDIFSRQLDFSKFDLIYAGAQKNMGPAGTTLVVIKEDILGKVEREIPSILNYQIHLNKDSMFNTPPVFSVYVSMLTLEWLSNLGGIPFIENVNNQKATLLYNEIDRNPLFEGLSVKEDRSNMNATFILKNNALKNTFDALWLDAGINGLHGHRSVGGYRASMYNALPLYSVQALVDVMQELERKA
;
A
#
# COMPACT_ATOMS: atom_id res chain seq x y z
N MET A 1 -9.96 -8.03 -24.97
CA MET A 1 -10.15 -8.43 -23.57
C MET A 1 -9.16 -7.66 -22.70
N LYS A 2 -9.53 -7.19 -21.49
CA LYS A 2 -8.60 -6.50 -20.58
C LYS A 2 -7.53 -7.51 -20.13
N LYS A 3 -6.24 -7.09 -20.08
CA LYS A 3 -5.15 -7.96 -19.61
C LYS A 3 -5.27 -8.27 -18.11
N HIS A 4 -4.78 -9.42 -17.71
CA HIS A 4 -4.61 -9.81 -16.30
C HIS A 4 -3.39 -9.08 -15.73
N ASN A 5 -3.60 -7.92 -15.10
CA ASN A 5 -2.51 -7.04 -14.67
C ASN A 5 -2.07 -7.32 -13.22
N PHE A 6 -0.94 -7.98 -13.06
CA PHE A 6 -0.30 -8.30 -11.77
C PHE A 6 0.78 -7.28 -11.36
N SER A 7 0.81 -6.11 -11.98
CA SER A 7 1.81 -5.07 -11.67
C SER A 7 1.76 -4.63 -10.21
N ALA A 8 2.92 -4.43 -9.63
CA ALA A 8 3.05 -4.07 -8.21
C ALA A 8 2.76 -2.60 -7.88
N GLY A 9 2.64 -1.77 -8.89
CA GLY A 9 2.33 -0.35 -8.78
C GLY A 9 3.03 0.50 -9.85
N PRO A 10 2.29 1.34 -10.61
CA PRO A 10 0.82 1.44 -10.63
C PRO A 10 0.12 0.13 -10.96
N CYS A 11 -1.00 -0.12 -10.30
CA CYS A 11 -1.73 -1.38 -10.38
C CYS A 11 -3.01 -1.29 -11.22
N ILE A 12 -3.74 -2.40 -11.30
CA ILE A 12 -5.08 -2.45 -11.87
C ILE A 12 -6.07 -1.62 -11.04
N LEU A 13 -6.98 -0.93 -11.72
CA LEU A 13 -8.12 -0.23 -11.11
C LEU A 13 -9.44 -0.86 -11.59
N PRO A 14 -10.54 -0.72 -10.82
CA PRO A 14 -11.86 -1.17 -11.25
C PRO A 14 -12.27 -0.49 -12.56
N GLN A 15 -12.93 -1.25 -13.46
CA GLN A 15 -13.30 -0.72 -14.78
C GLN A 15 -14.28 0.45 -14.67
N GLU A 16 -15.24 0.37 -13.76
CA GLU A 16 -16.21 1.46 -13.54
C GLU A 16 -15.55 2.74 -12.99
N VAL A 17 -14.49 2.61 -12.19
CA VAL A 17 -13.70 3.75 -11.72
C VAL A 17 -12.99 4.43 -12.88
N LEU A 18 -12.39 3.66 -13.79
CA LEU A 18 -11.73 4.20 -14.98
C LEU A 18 -12.73 4.89 -15.92
N GLN A 19 -13.94 4.34 -16.06
CA GLN A 19 -14.99 4.92 -16.89
C GLN A 19 -15.43 6.29 -16.31
N LYS A 20 -15.81 6.34 -15.03
CA LYS A 20 -16.18 7.59 -14.36
C LYS A 20 -15.05 8.63 -14.39
N ALA A 21 -13.81 8.18 -14.23
CA ALA A 21 -12.64 9.06 -14.31
C ALA A 21 -12.47 9.67 -15.71
N SER A 22 -12.68 8.88 -16.77
CA SER A 22 -12.61 9.38 -18.16
C SER A 22 -13.72 10.39 -18.46
N GLU A 23 -14.93 10.14 -17.99
CA GLU A 23 -16.06 11.05 -18.12
C GLU A 23 -15.77 12.38 -17.41
N ALA A 24 -15.22 12.36 -16.21
CA ALA A 24 -14.87 13.55 -15.45
C ALA A 24 -13.75 14.39 -16.11
N VAL A 25 -12.84 13.77 -16.86
CA VAL A 25 -11.83 14.48 -17.64
C VAL A 25 -12.47 15.24 -18.82
N LEU A 26 -13.54 14.71 -19.38
CA LEU A 26 -14.25 15.34 -20.50
C LEU A 26 -15.25 16.41 -20.02
N ASN A 27 -16.02 16.11 -18.98
CA ASN A 27 -17.08 17.01 -18.50
C ASN A 27 -17.45 16.62 -17.04
N PHE A 28 -16.86 17.32 -16.08
CA PHE A 28 -17.09 17.05 -14.66
C PHE A 28 -18.42 17.66 -14.19
N ASN A 29 -19.27 16.85 -13.57
CA ASN A 29 -20.58 17.23 -13.04
C ASN A 29 -21.52 17.92 -14.06
N GLN A 30 -21.31 17.71 -15.36
CA GLN A 30 -22.08 18.36 -16.44
C GLN A 30 -21.92 19.89 -16.48
N ASP A 31 -20.85 20.43 -15.91
CA ASP A 31 -20.57 21.87 -15.85
C ASP A 31 -19.86 22.39 -17.13
N ASN A 32 -19.67 21.54 -18.14
CA ASN A 32 -18.91 21.81 -19.36
C ASN A 32 -17.44 22.20 -19.11
N LEU A 33 -16.88 21.77 -17.99
CA LEU A 33 -15.46 21.90 -17.63
C LEU A 33 -14.90 20.53 -17.27
N SER A 34 -13.64 20.32 -17.59
CA SER A 34 -12.91 19.13 -17.14
C SER A 34 -12.59 19.23 -15.64
N LEU A 35 -12.61 18.09 -14.95
CA LEU A 35 -12.11 18.01 -13.57
C LEU A 35 -10.69 18.60 -13.42
N ILE A 36 -9.83 18.44 -14.44
CA ILE A 36 -8.43 18.93 -14.39
C ILE A 36 -8.29 20.43 -14.70
N GLU A 37 -9.36 21.09 -15.11
CA GLU A 37 -9.41 22.53 -15.38
C GLU A 37 -10.03 23.34 -14.24
N ILE A 38 -10.82 22.70 -13.36
CA ILE A 38 -11.47 23.40 -12.24
C ILE A 38 -10.49 23.75 -11.13
N SER A 39 -10.75 24.85 -10.44
CA SER A 39 -9.97 25.21 -9.25
C SER A 39 -10.15 24.18 -8.13
N HIS A 40 -9.05 23.75 -7.52
CA HIS A 40 -9.11 22.92 -6.33
C HIS A 40 -9.79 23.58 -5.11
N ARG A 41 -10.06 24.92 -5.19
CA ARG A 41 -10.83 25.68 -4.19
C ARG A 41 -12.30 25.86 -4.56
N SER A 42 -12.71 25.38 -5.72
CA SER A 42 -14.13 25.40 -6.11
C SER A 42 -14.94 24.42 -5.26
N LYS A 43 -16.21 24.75 -5.02
CA LYS A 43 -17.11 23.90 -4.24
C LYS A 43 -17.17 22.44 -4.73
N PRO A 44 -17.20 22.14 -6.05
CA PRO A 44 -17.21 20.78 -6.53
C PRO A 44 -15.97 19.98 -6.13
N PHE A 45 -14.77 20.57 -6.20
CA PHE A 45 -13.56 19.83 -5.81
C PHE A 45 -13.39 19.75 -4.28
N VAL A 46 -13.79 20.78 -3.54
CA VAL A 46 -13.82 20.70 -2.06
C VAL A 46 -14.67 19.50 -1.62
N ALA A 47 -15.85 19.31 -2.23
CA ALA A 47 -16.70 18.15 -1.94
C ALA A 47 -16.03 16.82 -2.27
N VAL A 48 -15.25 16.73 -3.36
CA VAL A 48 -14.44 15.53 -3.69
C VAL A 48 -13.42 15.22 -2.57
N MET A 49 -12.69 16.25 -2.12
CA MET A 49 -11.68 16.09 -1.06
C MET A 49 -12.32 15.68 0.27
N GLU A 50 -13.42 16.31 0.65
CA GLU A 50 -14.15 15.99 1.88
C GLU A 50 -14.70 14.56 1.84
N ASN A 51 -15.31 14.15 0.72
CA ASN A 51 -15.83 12.79 0.55
C ASN A 51 -14.68 11.75 0.60
N ALA A 52 -13.57 12.00 -0.09
CA ALA A 52 -12.41 11.11 -0.05
C ALA A 52 -11.88 10.90 1.38
N ARG A 53 -11.75 12.00 2.15
CA ARG A 53 -11.31 11.96 3.56
C ARG A 53 -12.29 11.23 4.47
N SER A 54 -13.59 11.47 4.29
CA SER A 54 -14.65 10.80 5.06
C SER A 54 -14.65 9.29 4.78
N LEU A 55 -14.62 8.88 3.52
CA LEU A 55 -14.58 7.46 3.11
C LEU A 55 -13.39 6.71 3.71
N VAL A 56 -12.21 7.35 3.75
CA VAL A 56 -11.03 6.77 4.41
C VAL A 56 -11.33 6.46 5.87
N LEU A 57 -11.80 7.43 6.62
CA LEU A 57 -12.06 7.28 8.06
C LEU A 57 -13.21 6.30 8.34
N ASP A 58 -14.24 6.29 7.50
CA ASP A 58 -15.36 5.36 7.61
C ASP A 58 -14.91 3.92 7.36
N LEU A 59 -14.17 3.66 6.26
CA LEU A 59 -13.66 2.32 5.92
C LEU A 59 -12.69 1.77 6.97
N LEU A 60 -11.85 2.62 7.58
CA LEU A 60 -10.93 2.22 8.63
C LEU A 60 -11.58 2.16 10.03
N GLY A 61 -12.85 2.55 10.17
CA GLY A 61 -13.54 2.62 11.46
C GLY A 61 -12.94 3.64 12.43
N LEU A 62 -12.34 4.72 11.89
CA LEU A 62 -11.64 5.76 12.65
C LEU A 62 -12.40 7.10 12.74
N LYS A 63 -13.59 7.18 12.14
CA LYS A 63 -14.44 8.38 12.23
C LYS A 63 -14.78 8.71 13.69
N ASN A 64 -14.69 9.98 14.06
CA ASN A 64 -14.93 10.50 15.42
C ASN A 64 -14.00 9.92 16.51
N LYS A 65 -12.84 9.36 16.15
CA LYS A 65 -11.85 8.82 17.08
C LYS A 65 -10.56 9.66 17.17
N GLY A 66 -10.61 10.96 16.82
CA GLY A 66 -9.45 11.85 16.86
C GLY A 66 -8.50 11.75 15.68
N TYR A 67 -8.88 10.99 14.63
CA TYR A 67 -8.08 10.85 13.41
C TYR A 67 -8.52 11.82 12.32
N LYS A 68 -7.53 12.20 11.52
CA LYS A 68 -7.73 12.97 10.27
C LYS A 68 -7.09 12.22 9.11
N ALA A 69 -7.71 12.32 7.95
CA ALA A 69 -7.15 11.81 6.70
C ALA A 69 -6.62 12.97 5.85
N LEU A 70 -5.43 12.80 5.26
CA LEU A 70 -4.80 13.74 4.35
C LEU A 70 -4.47 13.04 3.02
N PHE A 71 -4.63 13.78 1.92
CA PHE A 71 -4.17 13.39 0.60
C PHE A 71 -3.02 14.33 0.19
N LEU A 72 -1.80 13.82 0.25
CA LEU A 72 -0.57 14.56 0.01
C LEU A 72 0.12 14.11 -1.29
N GLN A 73 1.23 14.77 -1.65
CA GLN A 73 2.06 14.42 -2.79
C GLN A 73 3.36 13.73 -2.34
N GLY A 74 4.11 13.16 -3.28
CA GLY A 74 5.46 12.65 -3.05
C GLY A 74 5.57 11.16 -2.75
N GLY A 75 4.46 10.43 -2.67
CA GLY A 75 4.45 8.99 -2.39
C GLY A 75 4.92 8.65 -0.97
N ALA A 76 5.08 7.36 -0.69
CA ALA A 76 5.62 6.88 0.59
C ALA A 76 7.04 7.41 0.85
N SER A 77 7.81 7.71 -0.20
CA SER A 77 9.18 8.25 -0.04
C SER A 77 9.19 9.60 0.68
N SER A 78 8.23 10.49 0.36
CA SER A 78 8.08 11.73 1.13
C SER A 78 7.62 11.47 2.57
N GLN A 79 6.85 10.41 2.80
CA GLN A 79 6.40 10.06 4.14
C GLN A 79 7.52 9.49 5.01
N PHE A 80 8.51 8.81 4.45
CA PHE A 80 9.72 8.42 5.19
C PHE A 80 10.40 9.64 5.82
N LEU A 81 10.53 10.71 5.04
CA LEU A 81 11.10 11.98 5.49
C LEU A 81 10.14 12.73 6.43
N MET A 82 8.88 12.93 6.02
CA MET A 82 7.92 13.74 6.78
C MET A 82 7.63 13.16 8.15
N THR A 83 7.52 11.84 8.28
CA THR A 83 7.33 11.17 9.59
C THR A 83 8.45 11.53 10.55
N ALA A 84 9.71 11.36 10.13
CA ALA A 84 10.85 11.69 10.96
C ALA A 84 10.93 13.20 11.26
N TYR A 85 10.64 14.04 10.27
CA TYR A 85 10.65 15.49 10.44
C TYR A 85 9.66 15.98 11.51
N ASN A 86 8.47 15.38 11.56
CA ASN A 86 7.37 15.80 12.44
C ASN A 86 7.35 15.09 13.79
N LEU A 87 7.94 13.89 13.91
CA LEU A 87 7.78 13.05 15.10
C LEU A 87 9.09 12.71 15.82
N LEU A 88 10.24 12.62 15.10
CA LEU A 88 11.52 12.24 15.71
C LEU A 88 12.15 13.44 16.39
N ASN A 89 12.18 13.47 17.72
CA ASN A 89 12.87 14.49 18.49
C ASN A 89 14.25 14.01 18.97
N LYS A 90 14.30 12.82 19.55
CA LYS A 90 15.54 12.23 20.10
C LYS A 90 15.86 10.88 19.49
N LYS A 91 14.94 9.92 19.62
CA LYS A 91 15.15 8.52 19.25
C LYS A 91 13.89 7.90 18.67
N ALA A 92 14.01 7.10 17.61
CA ALA A 92 12.91 6.32 17.07
C ALA A 92 13.25 4.83 16.93
N ALA A 93 12.24 3.98 17.05
CA ALA A 93 12.35 2.53 16.94
C ALA A 93 11.82 2.06 15.58
N TYR A 94 12.56 1.18 14.90
CA TYR A 94 12.20 0.67 13.59
C TYR A 94 12.27 -0.85 13.52
N LEU A 95 11.25 -1.47 12.92
CA LEU A 95 11.25 -2.86 12.50
C LEU A 95 11.68 -2.95 11.02
N ASN A 96 12.85 -3.57 10.75
CA ASN A 96 13.40 -3.62 9.40
C ASN A 96 13.07 -4.95 8.71
N THR A 97 12.01 -4.95 7.91
CA THR A 97 11.48 -6.15 7.23
C THR A 97 11.62 -6.10 5.71
N GLY A 98 12.31 -5.09 5.16
CA GLY A 98 12.44 -5.00 3.71
C GLY A 98 13.12 -3.73 3.20
N THR A 99 13.12 -3.59 1.88
CA THR A 99 13.71 -2.41 1.21
C THR A 99 13.04 -1.10 1.65
N TRP A 100 11.72 -1.10 1.86
CA TRP A 100 10.99 0.12 2.17
C TRP A 100 11.24 0.56 3.61
N SER A 101 11.21 -0.35 4.58
CA SER A 101 11.63 -0.05 5.96
C SER A 101 13.09 0.40 6.04
N SER A 102 14.01 -0.23 5.30
CA SER A 102 15.41 0.20 5.22
C SER A 102 15.56 1.62 4.67
N LYS A 103 14.73 2.02 3.69
CA LYS A 103 14.72 3.40 3.18
C LYS A 103 14.15 4.38 4.20
N ALA A 104 13.07 4.01 4.90
CA ALA A 104 12.52 4.85 5.97
C ALA A 104 13.55 5.07 7.09
N ILE A 105 14.27 4.02 7.51
CA ILE A 105 15.40 4.11 8.45
C ILE A 105 16.44 5.12 7.94
N LYS A 106 16.86 5.00 6.67
CA LYS A 106 17.87 5.88 6.09
C LYS A 106 17.47 7.36 6.14
N GLU A 107 16.23 7.68 5.83
CA GLU A 107 15.76 9.08 5.91
C GLU A 107 15.71 9.57 7.36
N ALA A 108 15.28 8.73 8.29
CA ALA A 108 15.16 9.09 9.69
C ALA A 108 16.52 9.30 10.39
N THR A 109 17.61 8.66 9.93
CA THR A 109 18.97 8.89 10.50
C THR A 109 19.44 10.34 10.42
N LEU A 110 18.81 11.16 9.57
CA LEU A 110 19.14 12.58 9.44
C LEU A 110 18.60 13.43 10.62
N PHE A 111 17.72 12.88 11.47
CA PHE A 111 16.95 13.65 12.46
C PHE A 111 17.17 13.25 13.90
N GLY A 112 17.72 12.08 14.17
CA GLY A 112 17.96 11.61 15.53
C GLY A 112 18.54 10.20 15.60
N GLU A 113 18.59 9.66 16.82
CA GLU A 113 19.04 8.29 17.06
C GLU A 113 18.01 7.28 16.59
N LEU A 114 18.46 6.17 16.02
CA LEU A 114 17.59 5.08 15.59
C LEU A 114 17.96 3.77 16.26
N VAL A 115 16.93 3.05 16.70
CA VAL A 115 17.02 1.68 17.22
C VAL A 115 16.32 0.75 16.22
N GLU A 116 17.09 -0.08 15.51
CA GLU A 116 16.52 -1.20 14.75
C GLU A 116 16.18 -2.32 15.75
N VAL A 117 14.91 -2.42 16.14
CA VAL A 117 14.46 -3.36 17.20
C VAL A 117 14.54 -4.81 16.75
N ALA A 118 14.42 -5.06 15.46
CA ALA A 118 14.66 -6.36 14.82
C ALA A 118 14.77 -6.19 13.30
N SER A 119 15.42 -7.17 12.66
CA SER A 119 15.57 -7.21 11.20
C SER A 119 15.53 -8.65 10.69
N SER A 120 14.93 -8.84 9.51
CA SER A 120 14.98 -10.10 8.77
C SER A 120 15.97 -10.09 7.60
N LYS A 121 16.85 -9.09 7.55
CA LYS A 121 17.83 -8.89 6.48
C LYS A 121 18.79 -10.08 6.29
N ASN A 122 19.13 -10.74 7.40
CA ASN A 122 19.99 -11.93 7.40
C ASN A 122 19.46 -13.10 6.55
N ASN A 123 18.11 -13.17 6.38
CA ASN A 123 17.43 -14.17 5.57
C ASN A 123 16.71 -13.52 4.38
N ASN A 124 17.32 -12.52 3.76
CA ASN A 124 16.77 -11.80 2.59
C ASN A 124 15.33 -11.31 2.78
N PHE A 125 14.97 -10.92 4.00
CA PHE A 125 13.63 -10.42 4.35
C PHE A 125 12.47 -11.39 4.04
N ASN A 126 12.71 -12.70 4.12
CA ASN A 126 11.70 -13.73 3.79
C ASN A 126 10.75 -14.07 4.94
N TYR A 127 10.90 -13.41 6.11
CA TYR A 127 10.04 -13.58 7.29
C TYR A 127 9.82 -12.26 8.04
N ILE A 128 8.86 -12.25 8.97
CA ILE A 128 8.60 -11.14 9.89
C ILE A 128 9.16 -11.50 11.27
N PRO A 129 10.13 -10.74 11.80
CA PRO A 129 10.66 -10.96 13.15
C PRO A 129 9.56 -10.87 14.22
N LYS A 130 9.66 -11.70 15.26
CA LYS A 130 8.74 -11.75 16.40
C LYS A 130 9.52 -11.69 17.72
N GLY A 131 8.86 -11.32 18.81
CA GLY A 131 9.47 -11.34 20.15
C GLY A 131 10.52 -10.25 20.43
N TYR A 132 10.55 -9.18 19.62
CA TYR A 132 11.43 -8.04 19.84
C TYR A 132 10.87 -7.08 20.88
N HIS A 133 11.76 -6.33 21.52
CA HIS A 133 11.41 -5.29 22.50
C HIS A 133 11.41 -3.92 21.84
N ILE A 134 10.35 -3.13 22.09
CA ILE A 134 10.25 -1.72 21.67
C ILE A 134 10.59 -0.83 22.86
N PRO A 135 11.63 0.04 22.76
CA PRO A 135 12.00 0.91 23.86
C PRO A 135 10.92 1.95 24.13
N SER A 136 10.52 2.08 25.41
CA SER A 136 9.46 3.00 25.83
C SER A 136 9.89 4.48 25.84
N ASP A 137 11.17 4.76 25.71
CA ASP A 137 11.76 6.10 25.64
C ASP A 137 12.01 6.58 24.20
N ALA A 138 11.49 5.87 23.18
CA ALA A 138 11.52 6.32 21.81
C ALA A 138 10.31 7.21 21.49
N ASP A 139 10.49 8.14 20.56
CA ASP A 139 9.45 9.10 20.13
C ASP A 139 8.33 8.40 19.35
N TYR A 140 8.66 7.35 18.59
CA TYR A 140 7.71 6.49 17.89
C TYR A 140 8.34 5.14 17.50
N PHE A 141 7.48 4.18 17.20
CA PHE A 141 7.81 2.90 16.56
C PHE A 141 7.31 2.89 15.13
N HIS A 142 8.17 2.48 14.18
CA HIS A 142 7.82 2.37 12.76
C HIS A 142 7.87 0.93 12.27
N CYS A 143 6.84 0.51 11.53
CA CYS A 143 6.80 -0.77 10.83
C CYS A 143 6.22 -0.66 9.42
N THR A 144 6.43 -1.70 8.61
CA THR A 144 5.84 -1.85 7.26
C THR A 144 4.93 -3.06 7.27
N SER A 145 3.63 -2.86 7.08
CA SER A 145 2.61 -3.92 7.22
C SER A 145 2.75 -5.01 6.17
N ASN A 146 3.14 -4.64 4.95
CA ASN A 146 3.25 -5.56 3.81
C ASN A 146 4.44 -5.22 2.91
N ASN A 147 5.33 -6.18 2.70
CA ASN A 147 6.57 -6.00 1.93
C ASN A 147 6.37 -6.45 0.48
N THR A 148 6.05 -5.50 -0.38
CA THR A 148 5.74 -5.70 -1.81
C THR A 148 6.83 -6.47 -2.58
N ILE A 149 8.10 -6.31 -2.19
CA ILE A 149 9.26 -6.89 -2.90
C ILE A 149 9.50 -8.34 -2.48
N TYR A 150 9.34 -8.63 -1.19
CA TYR A 150 9.71 -9.92 -0.61
C TYR A 150 8.50 -10.84 -0.36
N GLY A 151 7.28 -10.31 -0.47
CA GLY A 151 6.05 -11.09 -0.31
C GLY A 151 5.74 -11.47 1.13
N THR A 152 6.21 -10.70 2.11
CA THR A 152 5.90 -10.90 3.52
C THR A 152 4.87 -9.88 4.03
N GLN A 153 4.04 -10.26 5.00
CA GLN A 153 3.01 -9.44 5.59
C GLN A 153 2.91 -9.67 7.10
N MET A 154 2.90 -8.60 7.88
CA MET A 154 2.65 -8.67 9.33
C MET A 154 1.23 -9.15 9.58
N LYS A 155 1.06 -10.30 10.21
CA LYS A 155 -0.28 -10.86 10.55
C LYS A 155 -0.81 -10.29 11.86
N SER A 156 0.09 -9.84 12.74
CA SER A 156 -0.23 -9.15 14.00
C SER A 156 0.72 -7.99 14.22
N PHE A 157 0.30 -7.03 15.02
CA PHE A 157 1.09 -5.86 15.37
C PHE A 157 1.34 -5.84 16.88
N PRO A 158 2.54 -5.40 17.33
CA PRO A 158 2.86 -5.34 18.74
C PRO A 158 2.01 -4.28 19.45
N GLU A 159 1.72 -4.52 20.72
CA GLU A 159 1.31 -3.42 21.62
C GLU A 159 2.55 -2.63 22.00
N THR A 160 2.44 -1.31 21.99
CA THR A 160 3.55 -0.40 22.27
C THR A 160 3.08 0.77 23.15
N PRO A 161 3.90 1.24 24.09
CA PRO A 161 3.58 2.40 24.92
C PRO A 161 3.85 3.74 24.22
N ILE A 162 4.38 3.71 23.00
CA ILE A 162 4.75 4.88 22.19
C ILE A 162 3.96 4.93 20.89
N PRO A 163 3.84 6.10 20.24
CA PRO A 163 3.12 6.21 18.96
C PRO A 163 3.60 5.20 17.92
N THR A 164 2.66 4.57 17.24
CA THR A 164 2.94 3.61 16.16
C THR A 164 2.71 4.24 14.80
N VAL A 165 3.75 4.20 13.96
CA VAL A 165 3.72 4.60 12.54
C VAL A 165 3.76 3.37 11.66
N CYS A 166 2.86 3.29 10.67
CA CYS A 166 2.80 2.14 9.79
C CYS A 166 2.76 2.53 8.30
N ASP A 167 3.72 2.01 7.52
CA ASP A 167 3.62 1.99 6.06
C ASP A 167 2.66 0.87 5.63
N MET A 168 1.47 1.26 5.17
CA MET A 168 0.45 0.35 4.64
C MET A 168 0.28 0.50 3.12
N SER A 169 1.27 1.02 2.41
CA SER A 169 1.14 1.33 0.96
C SER A 169 0.61 0.17 0.13
N SER A 170 0.95 -1.07 0.47
CA SER A 170 0.59 -2.23 -0.37
C SER A 170 -0.53 -3.11 0.19
N ASP A 171 -1.08 -2.78 1.36
CA ASP A 171 -2.20 -3.54 1.94
C ASP A 171 -3.25 -2.69 2.68
N ILE A 172 -3.19 -1.35 2.57
CA ILE A 172 -4.27 -0.49 3.09
C ILE A 172 -5.62 -0.91 2.47
N PHE A 173 -6.69 -0.94 3.27
CA PHE A 173 -8.04 -1.35 2.89
C PHE A 173 -8.18 -2.79 2.35
N SER A 174 -7.22 -3.68 2.62
CA SER A 174 -7.25 -5.05 2.07
C SER A 174 -7.78 -6.11 3.04
N ARG A 175 -7.76 -5.81 4.32
CA ARG A 175 -8.14 -6.72 5.42
C ARG A 175 -8.59 -5.96 6.64
N GLN A 176 -9.34 -6.64 7.50
CA GLN A 176 -9.78 -6.10 8.78
C GLN A 176 -8.61 -6.04 9.77
N LEU A 177 -8.40 -4.88 10.34
CA LEU A 177 -7.45 -4.61 11.41
C LEU A 177 -8.09 -3.68 12.43
N ASP A 178 -7.61 -3.69 13.64
CA ASP A 178 -7.86 -2.59 14.57
C ASP A 178 -6.92 -1.43 14.22
N PHE A 179 -7.39 -0.54 13.35
CA PHE A 179 -6.62 0.61 12.90
C PHE A 179 -6.37 1.64 13.99
N SER A 180 -7.06 1.55 15.13
CA SER A 180 -6.81 2.43 16.29
C SER A 180 -5.49 2.16 17.00
N LYS A 181 -4.82 1.05 16.68
CA LYS A 181 -3.45 0.74 17.14
C LYS A 181 -2.35 1.57 16.49
N PHE A 182 -2.68 2.32 15.44
CA PHE A 182 -1.72 3.11 14.69
C PHE A 182 -2.02 4.60 14.87
N ASP A 183 -1.05 5.37 15.30
CA ASP A 183 -1.20 6.81 15.47
C ASP A 183 -0.93 7.58 14.17
N LEU A 184 -0.14 6.98 13.26
CA LEU A 184 0.05 7.43 11.90
C LEU A 184 0.11 6.25 10.93
N ILE A 185 -0.73 6.28 9.91
CA ILE A 185 -0.69 5.36 8.76
C ILE A 185 -0.38 6.19 7.52
N TYR A 186 0.51 5.72 6.65
CA TYR A 186 0.63 6.28 5.32
C TYR A 186 0.59 5.22 4.23
N ALA A 187 0.12 5.61 3.04
CA ALA A 187 0.00 4.71 1.91
C ALA A 187 0.09 5.47 0.57
N GLY A 188 1.00 5.05 -0.30
CA GLY A 188 0.99 5.50 -1.69
C GLY A 188 -0.22 4.93 -2.44
N ALA A 189 -1.02 5.79 -3.08
CA ALA A 189 -2.29 5.40 -3.68
C ALA A 189 -2.16 4.36 -4.81
N GLN A 190 -1.06 4.37 -5.56
CA GLN A 190 -0.84 3.61 -6.79
C GLN A 190 -0.82 2.08 -6.64
N LYS A 191 -0.99 1.56 -5.43
CA LYS A 191 -1.02 0.12 -5.16
C LYS A 191 -2.45 -0.38 -4.92
N ASN A 192 -3.16 0.14 -3.92
CA ASN A 192 -4.43 -0.48 -3.53
C ASN A 192 -5.63 0.47 -3.47
N MET A 193 -5.46 1.77 -3.67
CA MET A 193 -6.56 2.73 -3.54
C MET A 193 -6.71 3.75 -4.67
N GLY A 194 -5.84 3.77 -5.66
CA GLY A 194 -5.95 4.77 -6.73
C GLY A 194 -4.75 4.78 -7.69
N PRO A 195 -4.60 5.83 -8.51
CA PRO A 195 -3.45 6.02 -9.39
C PRO A 195 -2.25 6.60 -8.63
N ALA A 196 -1.09 6.65 -9.31
CA ALA A 196 0.03 7.44 -8.83
C ALA A 196 -0.33 8.94 -8.76
N GLY A 197 0.32 9.68 -7.85
CA GLY A 197 0.19 11.13 -7.70
C GLY A 197 -0.28 11.58 -6.33
N THR A 198 -1.04 10.76 -5.61
CA THR A 198 -1.43 11.07 -4.23
C THR A 198 -0.95 10.03 -3.23
N THR A 199 -0.80 10.46 -1.99
CA THR A 199 -0.41 9.64 -0.84
C THR A 199 -1.38 9.90 0.29
N LEU A 200 -1.99 8.84 0.79
CA LEU A 200 -2.83 8.91 1.98
C LEU A 200 -1.95 9.00 3.24
N VAL A 201 -2.35 9.89 4.15
CA VAL A 201 -1.87 9.89 5.54
C VAL A 201 -3.09 9.93 6.45
N VAL A 202 -3.17 8.99 7.39
CA VAL A 202 -4.18 8.98 8.46
C VAL A 202 -3.42 9.18 9.77
N ILE A 203 -3.79 10.20 10.53
CA ILE A 203 -2.99 10.64 11.67
C ILE A 203 -3.87 11.12 12.83
N LYS A 204 -3.46 10.81 14.05
CA LYS A 204 -3.94 11.47 15.26
C LYS A 204 -3.24 12.81 15.45
N GLU A 205 -4.01 13.86 15.70
CA GLU A 205 -3.44 15.21 15.90
C GLU A 205 -2.58 15.31 17.17
N ASP A 206 -2.89 14.55 18.22
CA ASP A 206 -2.23 14.60 19.54
C ASP A 206 -0.77 14.12 19.54
N ILE A 207 -0.32 13.45 18.49
CA ILE A 207 1.09 13.07 18.35
C ILE A 207 1.97 14.17 17.77
N LEU A 208 1.39 15.24 17.23
CA LEU A 208 2.10 16.35 16.59
C LEU A 208 2.56 17.44 17.59
N GLY A 209 3.43 18.32 17.13
CA GLY A 209 3.88 19.50 17.89
C GLY A 209 4.86 19.18 19.02
N LYS A 210 5.46 18.01 19.05
CA LYS A 210 6.40 17.57 20.09
C LYS A 210 7.87 17.73 19.72
N VAL A 211 8.18 18.04 18.47
CA VAL A 211 9.55 18.30 18.01
C VAL A 211 9.90 19.78 18.15
N GLU A 212 11.17 20.06 18.54
CA GLU A 212 11.65 21.41 18.79
C GLU A 212 12.15 22.12 17.50
N ARG A 213 12.38 21.35 16.42
CA ARG A 213 12.90 21.90 15.17
C ARG A 213 11.83 22.65 14.39
N GLU A 214 12.26 23.65 13.61
CA GLU A 214 11.41 24.22 12.58
C GLU A 214 11.14 23.23 11.45
N ILE A 215 9.88 23.10 11.05
CA ILE A 215 9.46 22.22 9.99
C ILE A 215 9.06 23.06 8.78
N PRO A 216 9.69 22.90 7.60
CA PRO A 216 9.25 23.58 6.39
C PRO A 216 7.77 23.34 6.12
N SER A 217 7.04 24.41 5.75
CA SER A 217 5.57 24.39 5.67
C SER A 217 5.01 23.22 4.85
N ILE A 218 5.66 22.88 3.73
CA ILE A 218 5.23 21.79 2.83
C ILE A 218 5.42 20.41 3.46
N LEU A 219 6.28 20.26 4.47
CA LEU A 219 6.56 19.00 5.18
C LEU A 219 5.82 18.93 6.53
N ASN A 220 5.13 19.98 6.95
CA ASN A 220 4.49 20.08 8.24
C ASN A 220 3.05 19.51 8.20
N TYR A 221 2.83 18.38 8.87
CA TYR A 221 1.51 17.75 8.93
C TYR A 221 0.44 18.68 9.52
N GLN A 222 0.77 19.48 10.55
CA GLN A 222 -0.21 20.38 11.16
C GLN A 222 -0.73 21.43 10.18
N ILE A 223 0.14 21.95 9.30
CA ILE A 223 -0.26 22.89 8.26
C ILE A 223 -1.21 22.24 7.26
N HIS A 224 -0.91 21.00 6.84
CA HIS A 224 -1.79 20.24 5.95
C HIS A 224 -3.13 19.88 6.60
N LEU A 225 -3.15 19.57 7.90
CA LEU A 225 -4.39 19.35 8.68
C LEU A 225 -5.26 20.61 8.72
N ASN A 226 -4.67 21.76 9.05
CA ASN A 226 -5.37 23.05 9.14
C ASN A 226 -5.92 23.52 7.78
N LYS A 227 -5.49 22.94 6.68
CA LYS A 227 -5.90 23.27 5.30
C LYS A 227 -6.57 22.10 4.59
N ASP A 228 -6.97 21.07 5.30
CA ASP A 228 -7.72 19.92 4.76
C ASP A 228 -7.10 19.31 3.50
N SER A 229 -5.77 19.13 3.50
CA SER A 229 -4.94 18.68 2.38
C SER A 229 -4.76 19.66 1.24
N MET A 230 -5.28 20.89 1.36
CA MET A 230 -5.26 21.90 0.31
C MET A 230 -4.39 23.12 0.67
N PHE A 231 -3.31 22.89 1.42
CA PHE A 231 -2.29 23.92 1.68
C PHE A 231 -1.65 24.41 0.38
N ASN A 232 -1.26 23.48 -0.47
CA ASN A 232 -0.86 23.72 -1.87
C ASN A 232 -1.84 23.00 -2.81
N THR A 233 -1.72 23.22 -4.11
CA THR A 233 -2.58 22.57 -5.11
C THR A 233 -2.43 21.05 -5.04
N PRO A 234 -3.48 20.30 -4.69
CA PRO A 234 -3.43 18.84 -4.63
C PRO A 234 -3.42 18.22 -6.04
N PRO A 235 -3.04 16.94 -6.19
CA PRO A 235 -3.15 16.21 -7.45
C PRO A 235 -4.62 15.85 -7.72
N VAL A 236 -5.39 16.83 -8.21
CA VAL A 236 -6.86 16.83 -8.34
C VAL A 236 -7.39 15.52 -8.93
N PHE A 237 -6.87 15.10 -10.08
CA PHE A 237 -7.31 13.86 -10.74
C PHE A 237 -7.01 12.61 -9.90
N SER A 238 -5.83 12.53 -9.29
CA SER A 238 -5.46 11.37 -8.47
C SER A 238 -6.31 11.25 -7.20
N VAL A 239 -6.66 12.37 -6.57
CA VAL A 239 -7.57 12.41 -5.42
C VAL A 239 -8.97 11.95 -5.84
N TYR A 240 -9.48 12.44 -6.95
CA TYR A 240 -10.80 12.06 -7.48
C TYR A 240 -10.88 10.55 -7.77
N VAL A 241 -9.89 10.00 -8.49
CA VAL A 241 -9.86 8.56 -8.80
C VAL A 241 -9.70 7.72 -7.52
N SER A 242 -8.95 8.21 -6.53
CA SER A 242 -8.86 7.55 -5.22
C SER A 242 -10.21 7.56 -4.51
N MET A 243 -10.93 8.68 -4.51
CA MET A 243 -12.30 8.77 -3.97
C MET A 243 -13.23 7.75 -4.63
N LEU A 244 -13.25 7.69 -5.96
CA LEU A 244 -14.06 6.71 -6.71
C LEU A 244 -13.70 5.26 -6.36
N THR A 245 -12.42 4.97 -6.13
CA THR A 245 -11.96 3.63 -5.74
C THR A 245 -12.43 3.27 -4.33
N LEU A 246 -12.43 4.24 -3.40
CA LEU A 246 -12.94 4.05 -2.04
C LEU A 246 -14.47 3.89 -2.04
N GLU A 247 -15.20 4.64 -2.86
CA GLU A 247 -16.65 4.45 -3.08
C GLU A 247 -16.94 3.06 -3.64
N TRP A 248 -16.19 2.63 -4.65
CA TRP A 248 -16.30 1.28 -5.21
C TRP A 248 -16.13 0.22 -4.11
N LEU A 249 -15.09 0.35 -3.28
CA LEU A 249 -14.85 -0.59 -2.18
C LEU A 249 -16.00 -0.57 -1.15
N SER A 250 -16.47 0.62 -0.77
CA SER A 250 -17.57 0.78 0.17
C SER A 250 -18.86 0.12 -0.36
N ASN A 251 -19.18 0.33 -1.64
CA ASN A 251 -20.36 -0.24 -2.30
C ASN A 251 -20.32 -1.76 -2.44
N LEU A 252 -19.14 -2.37 -2.48
CA LEU A 252 -18.97 -3.82 -2.47
C LEU A 252 -19.21 -4.47 -1.09
N GLY A 253 -19.37 -3.69 -0.03
CA GLY A 253 -19.46 -4.18 1.35
C GLY A 253 -18.21 -3.92 2.18
N GLY A 254 -17.32 -3.07 1.70
CA GLY A 254 -16.15 -2.58 2.42
C GLY A 254 -15.04 -3.60 2.62
N ILE A 255 -14.25 -3.38 3.67
CA ILE A 255 -13.08 -4.22 3.99
C ILE A 255 -13.45 -5.69 4.27
N PRO A 256 -14.54 -6.03 5.00
CA PRO A 256 -14.87 -7.43 5.24
C PRO A 256 -15.11 -8.24 3.97
N PHE A 257 -15.80 -7.66 2.99
CA PHE A 257 -16.01 -8.31 1.70
C PHE A 257 -14.70 -8.52 0.92
N ILE A 258 -13.91 -7.47 0.80
CA ILE A 258 -12.69 -7.54 -0.02
C ILE A 258 -11.61 -8.42 0.62
N GLU A 259 -11.55 -8.50 1.95
CA GLU A 259 -10.67 -9.42 2.66
C GLU A 259 -10.96 -10.87 2.29
N ASN A 260 -12.24 -11.26 2.24
CA ASN A 260 -12.63 -12.60 1.80
C ASN A 260 -12.17 -12.89 0.37
N VAL A 261 -12.36 -11.94 -0.55
CA VAL A 261 -11.89 -12.07 -1.94
C VAL A 261 -10.36 -12.17 -2.01
N ASN A 262 -9.65 -11.36 -1.24
CA ASN A 262 -8.17 -11.37 -1.17
C ASN A 262 -7.66 -12.69 -0.61
N ASN A 263 -8.32 -13.26 0.41
CA ASN A 263 -7.99 -14.57 0.96
C ASN A 263 -8.19 -15.69 -0.07
N GLN A 264 -9.29 -15.66 -0.84
CA GLN A 264 -9.52 -16.61 -1.93
C GLN A 264 -8.42 -16.55 -2.99
N LYS A 265 -8.03 -15.34 -3.43
CA LYS A 265 -6.95 -15.14 -4.39
C LYS A 265 -5.61 -15.70 -3.88
N ALA A 266 -5.26 -15.35 -2.64
CA ALA A 266 -4.02 -15.81 -2.02
C ALA A 266 -3.99 -17.33 -1.86
N THR A 267 -5.08 -17.92 -1.35
CA THR A 267 -5.21 -19.37 -1.17
C THR A 267 -5.08 -20.10 -2.52
N LEU A 268 -5.77 -19.62 -3.55
CA LEU A 268 -5.72 -20.22 -4.89
C LEU A 268 -4.28 -20.28 -5.43
N LEU A 269 -3.56 -19.17 -5.38
CA LEU A 269 -2.21 -19.11 -5.92
C LEU A 269 -1.19 -19.86 -5.05
N TYR A 270 -1.25 -19.70 -3.72
CA TYR A 270 -0.29 -20.39 -2.85
C TYR A 270 -0.49 -21.91 -2.81
N ASN A 271 -1.71 -22.41 -2.96
CA ASN A 271 -1.95 -23.84 -3.11
C ASN A 271 -1.26 -24.37 -4.38
N GLU A 272 -1.31 -23.65 -5.47
CA GLU A 272 -0.62 -24.03 -6.71
C GLU A 272 0.91 -23.97 -6.56
N ILE A 273 1.45 -22.89 -5.99
CA ILE A 273 2.90 -22.75 -5.73
C ILE A 273 3.42 -23.91 -4.85
N ASP A 274 2.66 -24.30 -3.83
CA ASP A 274 3.08 -25.36 -2.89
C ASP A 274 2.90 -26.77 -3.45
N ARG A 275 1.91 -26.99 -4.31
CA ARG A 275 1.62 -28.27 -4.96
C ARG A 275 2.57 -28.56 -6.12
N ASN A 276 2.83 -27.53 -6.94
CA ASN A 276 3.51 -27.69 -8.21
C ASN A 276 5.04 -27.79 -8.02
N PRO A 277 5.67 -28.94 -8.37
CA PRO A 277 7.08 -29.17 -8.11
C PRO A 277 8.04 -28.22 -8.85
N LEU A 278 7.55 -27.51 -9.87
CA LEU A 278 8.35 -26.58 -10.67
C LEU A 278 8.57 -25.23 -9.97
N PHE A 279 7.75 -24.90 -8.97
CA PHE A 279 7.76 -23.60 -8.30
C PHE A 279 8.18 -23.67 -6.84
N GLU A 280 8.61 -22.54 -6.30
CA GLU A 280 8.94 -22.37 -4.89
C GLU A 280 8.60 -20.95 -4.45
N GLY A 281 7.85 -20.82 -3.33
CA GLY A 281 7.56 -19.54 -2.70
C GLY A 281 8.77 -18.99 -1.94
N LEU A 282 9.02 -17.69 -2.02
CA LEU A 282 10.20 -17.06 -1.42
C LEU A 282 10.03 -16.73 0.07
N SER A 283 8.81 -16.43 0.51
CA SER A 283 8.52 -16.11 1.91
C SER A 283 8.09 -17.32 2.71
N VAL A 284 8.44 -17.35 4.01
CA VAL A 284 7.97 -18.40 4.93
C VAL A 284 6.44 -18.42 4.98
N LYS A 285 5.85 -19.61 5.07
CA LYS A 285 4.41 -19.80 4.89
C LYS A 285 3.55 -18.95 5.82
N GLU A 286 3.93 -18.83 7.09
CA GLU A 286 3.18 -18.07 8.09
C GLU A 286 3.15 -16.57 7.85
N ASP A 287 4.15 -16.02 7.18
CA ASP A 287 4.31 -14.59 6.91
C ASP A 287 3.99 -14.20 5.47
N ARG A 288 3.47 -15.13 4.64
CA ARG A 288 3.10 -14.87 3.24
C ARG A 288 2.09 -13.74 3.11
N SER A 289 2.36 -12.84 2.16
CA SER A 289 1.47 -11.73 1.83
C SER A 289 0.27 -12.19 1.02
N ASN A 290 -0.93 -11.77 1.41
CA ASN A 290 -2.13 -11.96 0.60
C ASN A 290 -2.21 -10.99 -0.59
N MET A 291 -1.34 -9.95 -0.60
CA MET A 291 -1.33 -8.91 -1.63
C MET A 291 -0.24 -9.11 -2.68
N ASN A 292 0.91 -9.72 -2.30
CA ASN A 292 2.06 -9.86 -3.18
C ASN A 292 2.68 -11.25 -2.98
N ALA A 293 2.30 -12.21 -3.80
CA ALA A 293 2.92 -13.52 -3.78
C ALA A 293 4.22 -13.52 -4.60
N THR A 294 5.34 -13.89 -3.97
CA THR A 294 6.65 -13.99 -4.61
C THR A 294 7.08 -15.44 -4.73
N PHE A 295 7.58 -15.83 -5.91
CA PHE A 295 7.98 -17.21 -6.18
C PHE A 295 9.03 -17.28 -7.28
N ILE A 296 9.70 -18.43 -7.39
CA ILE A 296 10.68 -18.73 -8.43
C ILE A 296 10.34 -20.02 -9.14
N LEU A 297 10.92 -20.20 -10.33
CA LEU A 297 11.06 -21.50 -10.98
C LEU A 297 12.31 -22.19 -10.41
N LYS A 298 12.17 -23.45 -9.98
CA LYS A 298 13.30 -24.25 -9.52
C LYS A 298 14.26 -24.61 -10.65
N ASN A 299 13.73 -24.77 -11.87
CA ASN A 299 14.51 -25.01 -13.07
C ASN A 299 14.50 -23.79 -13.99
N ASN A 300 15.60 -23.07 -14.05
CA ASN A 300 15.74 -21.88 -14.90
C ASN A 300 15.64 -22.15 -16.41
N ALA A 301 15.85 -23.39 -16.87
CA ALA A 301 15.69 -23.75 -18.28
C ALA A 301 14.23 -23.56 -18.76
N LEU A 302 13.26 -23.65 -17.85
CA LEU A 302 11.83 -23.47 -18.16
C LEU A 302 11.41 -22.00 -18.21
N LYS A 303 12.29 -21.05 -17.87
CA LYS A 303 11.95 -19.63 -17.76
C LYS A 303 11.32 -19.07 -19.02
N ASN A 304 11.96 -19.29 -20.18
CA ASN A 304 11.46 -18.78 -21.46
C ASN A 304 10.11 -19.38 -21.84
N THR A 305 9.90 -20.66 -21.55
CA THR A 305 8.61 -21.33 -21.79
C THR A 305 7.53 -20.75 -20.89
N PHE A 306 7.81 -20.58 -19.59
CA PHE A 306 6.85 -19.96 -18.68
C PHE A 306 6.54 -18.53 -19.06
N ASP A 307 7.55 -17.74 -19.43
CA ASP A 307 7.38 -16.35 -19.84
C ASP A 307 6.49 -16.25 -21.11
N ALA A 308 6.66 -17.15 -22.07
CA ALA A 308 5.80 -17.22 -23.25
C ALA A 308 4.34 -17.57 -22.88
N LEU A 309 4.15 -18.58 -22.03
CA LEU A 309 2.81 -19.03 -21.62
C LEU A 309 2.00 -17.94 -20.93
N TRP A 310 2.57 -17.24 -19.96
CA TRP A 310 1.80 -16.18 -19.28
C TRP A 310 1.58 -14.94 -20.15
N LEU A 311 2.50 -14.62 -21.09
CA LEU A 311 2.29 -13.56 -22.05
C LEU A 311 1.14 -13.90 -23.01
N ASP A 312 1.09 -15.12 -23.53
CA ASP A 312 0.03 -15.61 -24.43
C ASP A 312 -1.34 -15.65 -23.73
N ALA A 313 -1.36 -15.95 -22.42
CA ALA A 313 -2.56 -15.86 -21.59
C ALA A 313 -3.02 -14.42 -21.31
N GLY A 314 -2.33 -13.40 -21.82
CA GLY A 314 -2.67 -12.00 -21.60
C GLY A 314 -2.34 -11.48 -20.20
N ILE A 315 -1.45 -12.17 -19.48
CA ILE A 315 -0.93 -11.72 -18.18
C ILE A 315 0.11 -10.62 -18.40
N ASN A 316 0.18 -9.67 -17.47
CA ASN A 316 1.13 -8.55 -17.49
C ASN A 316 1.66 -8.28 -16.09
N GLY A 317 2.93 -7.82 -16.00
CA GLY A 317 3.53 -7.34 -14.76
C GLY A 317 3.90 -8.44 -13.75
N LEU A 318 4.12 -9.69 -14.21
CA LEU A 318 4.40 -10.84 -13.34
C LEU A 318 5.87 -10.92 -12.89
N HIS A 319 6.83 -10.33 -13.60
CA HIS A 319 8.23 -10.38 -13.21
C HIS A 319 8.47 -9.80 -11.82
N GLY A 320 9.32 -10.47 -11.04
CA GLY A 320 9.75 -10.03 -9.71
C GLY A 320 10.55 -8.72 -9.76
N HIS A 321 10.78 -8.14 -8.59
CA HIS A 321 11.62 -6.95 -8.50
C HIS A 321 13.07 -7.27 -8.88
N ARG A 322 13.72 -6.36 -9.61
CA ARG A 322 15.10 -6.56 -10.15
C ARG A 322 16.15 -6.95 -9.09
N SER A 323 15.91 -6.59 -7.81
CA SER A 323 16.83 -6.95 -6.71
C SER A 323 16.65 -8.36 -6.17
N VAL A 324 15.53 -9.01 -6.46
CA VAL A 324 15.19 -10.36 -5.95
C VAL A 324 15.09 -11.37 -7.09
N GLY A 325 14.65 -10.92 -8.27
CA GLY A 325 14.40 -11.79 -9.41
C GLY A 325 13.08 -12.57 -9.29
N GLY A 326 12.98 -13.68 -10.00
CA GLY A 326 11.80 -14.54 -9.99
C GLY A 326 10.53 -13.84 -10.49
N TYR A 327 9.41 -14.17 -9.85
CA TYR A 327 8.08 -13.69 -10.20
C TYR A 327 7.38 -13.09 -8.97
N ARG A 328 6.47 -12.16 -9.24
CA ARG A 328 5.64 -11.54 -8.20
C ARG A 328 4.24 -11.28 -8.73
N ALA A 329 3.28 -11.99 -8.21
CA ALA A 329 1.87 -11.73 -8.46
C ALA A 329 1.34 -10.71 -7.44
N SER A 330 1.09 -9.47 -7.87
CA SER A 330 0.46 -8.44 -7.03
C SER A 330 -1.06 -8.53 -7.21
N MET A 331 -1.74 -8.97 -6.14
CA MET A 331 -3.17 -9.33 -6.13
C MET A 331 -4.00 -8.29 -5.38
N TYR A 332 -3.80 -7.00 -5.70
CA TYR A 332 -4.51 -5.92 -5.03
C TYR A 332 -6.03 -6.03 -5.16
N ASN A 333 -6.77 -5.24 -4.40
CA ASN A 333 -8.22 -5.33 -4.27
C ASN A 333 -8.95 -5.42 -5.61
N ALA A 334 -8.57 -4.59 -6.58
CA ALA A 334 -9.21 -4.53 -7.90
C ALA A 334 -8.85 -5.68 -8.86
N LEU A 335 -7.88 -6.54 -8.50
CA LEU A 335 -7.57 -7.72 -9.33
C LEU A 335 -8.64 -8.79 -9.11
N PRO A 336 -9.38 -9.21 -10.15
CA PRO A 336 -10.42 -10.20 -10.00
C PRO A 336 -9.85 -11.61 -9.81
N LEU A 337 -10.60 -12.50 -9.13
CA LEU A 337 -10.20 -13.87 -8.85
C LEU A 337 -9.89 -14.67 -10.13
N TYR A 338 -10.65 -14.45 -11.19
CA TYR A 338 -10.39 -15.16 -12.49
C TYR A 338 -9.03 -14.82 -13.10
N SER A 339 -8.44 -13.66 -12.76
CA SER A 339 -7.07 -13.35 -13.18
C SER A 339 -6.04 -14.21 -12.47
N VAL A 340 -6.27 -14.51 -11.19
CA VAL A 340 -5.40 -15.43 -10.43
C VAL A 340 -5.58 -16.85 -10.94
N GLN A 341 -6.81 -17.26 -11.29
CA GLN A 341 -7.07 -18.56 -11.93
C GLN A 341 -6.31 -18.69 -13.25
N ALA A 342 -6.31 -17.66 -14.11
CA ALA A 342 -5.56 -17.67 -15.36
C ALA A 342 -4.03 -17.90 -15.13
N LEU A 343 -3.46 -17.33 -14.05
CA LEU A 343 -2.07 -17.58 -13.70
C LEU A 343 -1.86 -19.03 -13.23
N VAL A 344 -2.77 -19.55 -12.41
CA VAL A 344 -2.73 -20.96 -11.98
C VAL A 344 -2.83 -21.92 -13.16
N ASP A 345 -3.72 -21.67 -14.12
CA ASP A 345 -3.87 -22.46 -15.33
C ASP A 345 -2.56 -22.50 -16.15
N VAL A 346 -1.89 -21.36 -16.26
CA VAL A 346 -0.57 -21.24 -16.91
C VAL A 346 0.50 -22.06 -16.16
N MET A 347 0.51 -22.01 -14.84
CA MET A 347 1.46 -22.79 -14.03
C MET A 347 1.25 -24.31 -14.22
N GLN A 348 0.00 -24.76 -14.26
CA GLN A 348 -0.38 -26.15 -14.54
C GLN A 348 -0.06 -26.56 -15.98
N GLU A 349 -0.24 -25.64 -16.94
CA GLU A 349 0.14 -25.91 -18.34
C GLU A 349 1.65 -26.11 -18.49
N LEU A 350 2.46 -25.32 -17.77
CA LEU A 350 3.91 -25.50 -17.73
C LEU A 350 4.27 -26.89 -17.18
N GLU A 351 3.62 -27.31 -16.08
CA GLU A 351 3.85 -28.62 -15.48
C GLU A 351 3.55 -29.79 -16.44
N ARG A 352 2.49 -29.65 -17.25
CA ARG A 352 2.15 -30.66 -18.28
C ARG A 352 3.16 -30.75 -19.42
N LYS A 353 3.92 -29.69 -19.66
CA LYS A 353 4.91 -29.58 -20.76
C LYS A 353 6.34 -29.90 -20.31
N ALA A 354 6.60 -29.90 -19.01
CA ALA A 354 7.92 -30.15 -18.42
C ALA A 354 8.20 -31.64 -18.26
#